data_409a7bd3e34e30b5ad424a50e58d8cb9
#
_entry.id   409a7bd3e34e30b5ad424a50e58d8cb9
#
_cell.length_a   1.000
_cell.length_b   1.000
_cell.length_c   1.000
_cell.angle_alpha   90.00
_cell.angle_beta   90.00
_cell.angle_gamma   90.00
#
_symmetry.space_group_name_H-M   'P 1'
#
loop_
_entity.id
_entity.type
_entity.pdbx_description
1 polymer ?
#
loop_
_entity_poly.entity_id
_entity_poly.type
_entity_poly.pdbx_seq_one_letter_code
_entity_poly.pdbx_strand_id
1 'polypeptide(L)'
;QPRSRGLGDVYKRQINIWVGVPYLMLIATGVLMNIPEELKESAKIDGANSFQIFRKITMPYMLFITGPYLVTQFTANINNFNVIYLLTQDIYTTTNQKLAASWGKEIDLLVTWLYRLTSEQYNYKMASVIGICVFVVCAVITLFAFNFLIKGDKEDTFR
;
A
#
# COMPACT_ATOMS: atom_id res chain seq x y z
N GLN A 1 28.14 2.79 7.24
CA GLN A 1 28.12 3.24 5.84
C GLN A 1 26.71 3.68 5.46
N PRO A 2 26.41 4.99 5.46
CA PRO A 2 25.06 5.48 5.17
C PRO A 2 24.63 5.25 3.71
N ARG A 3 25.56 5.02 2.80
CA ARG A 3 25.31 4.87 1.36
C ARG A 3 24.70 3.51 0.98
N SER A 4 25.01 2.46 1.70
CA SER A 4 24.45 1.10 1.46
C SER A 4 23.02 0.97 1.96
N ARG A 5 22.63 1.70 3.02
CA ARG A 5 21.26 1.72 3.54
C ARG A 5 20.28 2.34 2.52
N GLY A 6 20.62 3.49 1.94
CA GLY A 6 19.78 4.16 0.96
C GLY A 6 19.53 3.33 -0.30
N LEU A 7 20.52 2.59 -0.77
CA LEU A 7 20.37 1.71 -1.93
C LEU A 7 19.41 0.55 -1.63
N GLY A 8 19.54 -0.11 -0.48
CA GLY A 8 18.64 -1.20 -0.08
C GLY A 8 17.18 -0.75 -0.01
N ASP A 9 16.91 0.42 0.52
CA ASP A 9 15.55 0.96 0.61
C ASP A 9 14.97 1.35 -0.76
N VAL A 10 15.80 1.85 -1.67
CA VAL A 10 15.40 2.15 -3.05
C VAL A 10 15.02 0.87 -3.80
N TYR A 11 15.84 -0.18 -3.71
CA TYR A 11 15.54 -1.47 -4.35
C TYR A 11 14.26 -2.11 -3.83
N LYS A 12 14.01 -2.05 -2.52
CA LYS A 12 12.78 -2.58 -1.93
C LYS A 12 11.54 -1.87 -2.49
N ARG A 13 11.57 -0.54 -2.55
CA ARG A 13 10.48 0.25 -3.12
C ARG A 13 10.29 -0.07 -4.60
N GLN A 14 11.35 -0.17 -5.35
CA GLN A 14 11.30 -0.48 -6.78
C GLN A 14 10.68 -1.86 -7.04
N ILE A 15 11.08 -2.88 -6.30
CA ILE A 15 10.52 -4.23 -6.44
C ILE A 15 9.04 -4.25 -6.00
N ASN A 16 8.71 -3.57 -4.90
CA ASN A 16 7.32 -3.47 -4.44
C ASN A 16 6.41 -2.80 -5.47
N ILE A 17 6.86 -1.73 -6.10
CA ILE A 17 6.16 -1.07 -7.20
C ILE A 17 6.04 -2.02 -8.40
N TRP A 18 7.14 -2.68 -8.77
CA TRP A 18 7.16 -3.60 -9.92
C TRP A 18 6.20 -4.78 -9.76
N VAL A 19 6.04 -5.30 -8.55
CA VAL A 19 5.08 -6.38 -8.23
C VAL A 19 3.64 -5.85 -8.17
N GLY A 20 3.42 -4.64 -7.62
CA GLY A 20 2.08 -4.08 -7.42
C GLY A 20 1.45 -3.46 -8.66
N VAL A 21 2.25 -2.86 -9.55
CA VAL A 21 1.76 -2.13 -10.73
C VAL A 21 0.96 -3.00 -11.69
N PRO A 22 1.38 -4.22 -12.09
CA PRO A 22 0.63 -5.03 -13.03
C PRO A 22 -0.79 -5.35 -12.56
N TYR A 23 -0.96 -5.65 -11.29
CA TYR A 23 -2.28 -5.92 -10.71
C TYR A 23 -3.16 -4.66 -10.67
N LEU A 24 -2.58 -3.52 -10.29
CA LEU A 24 -3.29 -2.25 -10.32
C LEU A 24 -3.70 -1.86 -11.75
N MET A 25 -2.85 -2.11 -12.74
CA MET A 25 -3.17 -1.89 -14.15
C MET A 25 -4.35 -2.74 -14.60
N LEU A 26 -4.39 -4.00 -14.20
CA LEU A 26 -5.50 -4.92 -14.52
C LEU A 26 -6.83 -4.38 -13.96
N ILE A 27 -6.87 -4.00 -12.69
CA ILE A 27 -8.06 -3.42 -12.06
C ILE A 27 -8.45 -2.11 -12.74
N ALA A 28 -7.50 -1.21 -12.97
CA ALA A 28 -7.76 0.07 -13.61
C ALA A 28 -8.33 -0.10 -15.03
N THR A 29 -7.80 -1.05 -15.80
CA THR A 29 -8.32 -1.36 -17.13
C THR A 29 -9.75 -1.86 -17.05
N GLY A 30 -10.06 -2.79 -16.14
CA GLY A 30 -11.41 -3.28 -15.94
C GLY A 30 -12.40 -2.16 -15.58
N VAL A 31 -12.01 -1.25 -14.70
CA VAL A 31 -12.83 -0.08 -14.34
C VAL A 31 -13.04 0.86 -15.53
N LEU A 32 -11.99 1.15 -16.30
CA LEU A 32 -12.06 2.00 -17.48
C LEU A 32 -13.01 1.46 -18.56
N MET A 33 -13.03 0.14 -18.73
CA MET A 33 -13.94 -0.52 -19.69
C MET A 33 -15.40 -0.48 -19.25
N ASN A 34 -15.67 -0.31 -17.96
CA ASN A 34 -17.01 -0.23 -17.40
C ASN A 34 -17.56 1.21 -17.34
N ILE A 35 -16.79 2.22 -17.72
CA ILE A 35 -17.31 3.60 -17.79
C ILE A 35 -18.25 3.70 -18.99
N PRO A 36 -19.54 4.08 -18.81
CA PRO A 36 -20.49 4.23 -19.91
C PRO A 36 -19.97 5.22 -20.95
N GLU A 37 -19.96 4.81 -22.22
CA GLU A 37 -19.48 5.70 -23.29
C GLU A 37 -20.39 6.90 -23.51
N GLU A 38 -21.67 6.74 -23.21
CA GLU A 38 -22.70 7.80 -23.26
C GLU A 38 -22.30 9.05 -22.45
N LEU A 39 -21.65 8.85 -21.29
CA LEU A 39 -21.15 9.97 -20.49
C LEU A 39 -20.02 10.73 -21.20
N LYS A 40 -19.18 10.02 -21.92
CA LYS A 40 -18.08 10.63 -22.66
C LYS A 40 -18.56 11.32 -23.94
N GLU A 41 -19.58 10.73 -24.58
CA GLU A 41 -20.20 11.29 -25.79
C GLU A 41 -21.00 12.56 -25.47
N SER A 42 -21.81 12.53 -24.41
CA SER A 42 -22.53 13.69 -23.91
C SER A 42 -21.59 14.86 -23.61
N ALA A 43 -20.49 14.58 -22.88
CA ALA A 43 -19.49 15.61 -22.60
C ALA A 43 -18.79 16.17 -23.86
N LYS A 44 -18.62 15.34 -24.91
CA LYS A 44 -18.07 15.81 -26.20
C LYS A 44 -19.06 16.70 -26.92
N ILE A 45 -20.35 16.41 -26.87
CA ILE A 45 -21.42 17.25 -27.45
C ILE A 45 -21.44 18.59 -26.74
N ASP A 46 -21.22 18.62 -25.43
CA ASP A 46 -21.09 19.85 -24.63
C ASP A 46 -19.78 20.63 -24.89
N GLY A 47 -18.94 20.15 -25.81
CA GLY A 47 -17.68 20.79 -26.18
C GLY A 47 -16.51 20.53 -25.25
N ALA A 48 -16.58 19.51 -24.40
CA ALA A 48 -15.50 19.16 -23.49
C ALA A 48 -14.29 18.55 -24.24
N ASN A 49 -13.09 19.04 -23.93
CA ASN A 49 -11.85 18.48 -24.43
C ASN A 49 -11.53 17.13 -23.72
N SER A 50 -10.77 16.26 -24.37
CA SER A 50 -10.37 14.96 -23.83
C SER A 50 -9.74 15.01 -22.43
N PHE A 51 -8.96 16.06 -22.13
CA PHE A 51 -8.40 16.28 -20.80
C PHE A 51 -9.47 16.64 -19.75
N GLN A 52 -10.48 17.40 -20.14
CA GLN A 52 -11.61 17.73 -19.26
C GLN A 52 -12.46 16.49 -18.95
N ILE A 53 -12.73 15.66 -19.97
CA ILE A 53 -13.42 14.38 -19.82
C ILE A 53 -12.64 13.47 -18.86
N PHE A 54 -11.33 13.34 -19.07
CA PHE A 54 -10.49 12.55 -18.20
C PHE A 54 -10.54 13.03 -16.74
N ARG A 55 -10.37 14.34 -16.51
CA ARG A 55 -10.30 14.90 -15.17
C ARG A 55 -11.65 14.95 -14.45
N LYS A 56 -12.75 15.20 -15.17
CA LYS A 56 -14.07 15.43 -14.55
C LYS A 56 -14.95 14.17 -14.52
N ILE A 57 -14.74 13.22 -15.44
CA ILE A 57 -15.55 12.00 -15.54
C ILE A 57 -14.71 10.77 -15.19
N THR A 58 -13.65 10.53 -15.95
CA THR A 58 -12.88 9.28 -15.83
C THR A 58 -12.16 9.16 -14.49
N MET A 59 -11.47 10.21 -14.07
CA MET A 59 -10.64 10.19 -12.85
C MET A 59 -11.48 10.01 -11.56
N PRO A 60 -12.54 10.79 -11.32
CA PRO A 60 -13.35 10.60 -10.13
C PRO A 60 -14.05 9.24 -10.11
N TYR A 61 -14.56 8.77 -11.24
CA TYR A 61 -15.16 7.44 -11.36
C TYR A 61 -14.16 6.32 -11.01
N MET A 62 -12.93 6.42 -11.55
CA MET A 62 -11.87 5.48 -11.21
C MET A 62 -11.52 5.51 -9.73
N LEU A 63 -11.31 6.70 -9.16
CA LEU A 63 -10.96 6.85 -7.74
C LEU A 63 -12.06 6.33 -6.81
N PHE A 64 -13.33 6.51 -7.18
CA PHE A 64 -14.45 5.97 -6.43
C PHE A 64 -14.41 4.45 -6.34
N ILE A 65 -14.28 3.77 -7.48
CA ILE A 65 -14.28 2.30 -7.53
C ILE A 65 -12.97 1.71 -6.98
N THR A 66 -11.83 2.32 -7.28
CA THR A 66 -10.53 1.80 -6.84
C THR A 66 -10.12 2.27 -5.44
N GLY A 67 -10.81 3.26 -4.89
CA GLY A 67 -10.49 3.86 -3.58
C GLY A 67 -10.36 2.84 -2.44
N PRO A 68 -11.34 1.98 -2.20
CA PRO A 68 -11.25 0.94 -1.17
C PRO A 68 -10.04 0.01 -1.38
N TYR A 69 -9.75 -0.35 -2.64
CA TYR A 69 -8.58 -1.16 -2.97
C TYR A 69 -7.26 -0.44 -2.65
N LEU A 70 -7.14 0.85 -2.99
CA LEU A 70 -5.95 1.65 -2.69
C LEU A 70 -5.68 1.74 -1.18
N VAL A 71 -6.72 1.92 -0.36
CA VAL A 71 -6.60 1.89 1.10
C VAL A 71 -6.10 0.54 1.60
N THR A 72 -6.67 -0.55 1.07
CA THR A 72 -6.25 -1.91 1.41
C THR A 72 -4.79 -2.15 1.01
N GLN A 73 -4.37 -1.71 -0.18
CA GLN A 73 -3.00 -1.81 -0.65
C GLN A 73 -2.01 -1.00 0.21
N PHE A 74 -2.42 0.18 0.66
CA PHE A 74 -1.59 0.97 1.58
C PHE A 74 -1.33 0.21 2.88
N THR A 75 -2.37 -0.37 3.48
CA THR A 75 -2.25 -1.17 4.71
C THR A 75 -1.44 -2.46 4.47
N ALA A 76 -1.64 -3.12 3.34
CA ALA A 76 -0.86 -4.29 2.94
C ALA A 76 0.63 -3.98 2.76
N ASN A 77 0.98 -2.78 2.28
CA ASN A 77 2.37 -2.34 2.16
C ASN A 77 3.05 -2.08 3.50
N ILE A 78 2.31 -1.65 4.52
CA ILE A 78 2.84 -1.55 5.89
C ILE A 78 3.20 -2.95 6.43
N ASN A 79 2.41 -3.95 6.07
CA ASN A 79 2.57 -5.35 6.47
C ASN A 79 3.25 -6.22 5.39
N ASN A 80 4.05 -5.64 4.50
CA ASN A 80 4.66 -6.37 3.40
C ASN A 80 5.83 -7.25 3.88
N PHE A 81 5.48 -8.45 4.34
CA PHE A 81 6.44 -9.46 4.80
C PHE A 81 7.26 -10.02 3.64
N ASN A 82 6.59 -10.40 2.53
CA ASN A 82 7.20 -11.21 1.48
C ASN A 82 8.36 -10.52 0.79
N VAL A 83 8.19 -9.28 0.36
CA VAL A 83 9.24 -8.54 -0.38
C VAL A 83 10.48 -8.37 0.49
N ILE A 84 10.29 -8.03 1.76
CA ILE A 84 11.42 -7.77 2.65
C ILE A 84 12.07 -9.07 3.08
N TYR A 85 11.31 -10.08 3.48
CA TYR A 85 11.84 -11.35 3.90
C TYR A 85 12.64 -12.04 2.80
N LEU A 86 12.09 -12.12 1.57
CA LEU A 86 12.77 -12.77 0.45
C LEU A 86 14.00 -12.01 -0.03
N LEU A 87 13.99 -10.67 0.03
CA LEU A 87 15.13 -9.86 -0.39
C LEU A 87 16.25 -9.78 0.65
N THR A 88 15.92 -9.95 1.92
CA THR A 88 16.88 -9.70 3.01
C THR A 88 17.33 -10.96 3.73
N GLN A 89 17.02 -12.15 3.19
CA GLN A 89 17.52 -13.41 3.74
C GLN A 89 19.03 -13.31 3.92
N ASP A 90 19.47 -13.28 5.19
CA ASP A 90 20.87 -13.37 5.66
C ASP A 90 21.93 -12.38 5.12
N ILE A 91 21.60 -11.50 4.17
CA ILE A 91 22.57 -10.62 3.51
C ILE A 91 22.99 -9.44 4.39
N TYR A 92 22.17 -9.05 5.36
CA TYR A 92 22.44 -7.87 6.18
C TYR A 92 22.67 -8.21 7.65
N THR A 93 23.89 -8.01 8.10
CA THR A 93 24.26 -8.04 9.52
C THR A 93 24.04 -6.67 10.14
N THR A 94 23.45 -6.62 11.32
CA THR A 94 23.21 -5.38 12.05
C THR A 94 24.49 -4.91 12.72
N THR A 95 24.93 -3.70 12.39
CA THR A 95 26.08 -3.05 13.04
C THR A 95 25.68 -2.40 14.37
N ASN A 96 24.39 -2.19 14.61
CA ASN A 96 23.87 -1.56 15.81
C ASN A 96 23.67 -2.58 16.93
N GLN A 97 24.49 -2.51 17.95
CA GLN A 97 24.52 -3.46 19.08
C GLN A 97 23.19 -3.51 19.87
N LYS A 98 22.44 -2.41 19.93
CA LYS A 98 21.12 -2.36 20.59
C LYS A 98 20.05 -3.09 19.79
N LEU A 99 20.09 -2.98 18.46
CA LEU A 99 19.20 -3.70 17.57
C LEU A 99 19.54 -5.19 17.51
N ALA A 100 20.83 -5.54 17.52
CA ALA A 100 21.29 -6.92 17.60
C ALA A 100 20.82 -7.60 18.88
N ALA A 101 20.84 -6.91 20.02
CA ALA A 101 20.34 -7.42 21.29
C ALA A 101 18.82 -7.67 21.28
N SER A 102 18.05 -6.97 20.46
CA SER A 102 16.61 -7.16 20.27
C SER A 102 16.26 -8.05 19.08
N TRP A 103 17.24 -8.71 18.47
CA TRP A 103 17.08 -9.56 17.28
C TRP A 103 16.47 -8.83 16.07
N GLY A 104 16.50 -7.51 16.05
CA GLY A 104 16.07 -6.67 14.94
C GLY A 104 17.20 -6.40 13.95
N LYS A 105 16.90 -6.39 12.67
CA LYS A 105 17.80 -5.87 11.64
C LYS A 105 17.38 -4.45 11.27
N GLU A 106 18.34 -3.60 10.89
CA GLU A 106 18.07 -2.20 10.51
C GLU A 106 17.09 -2.05 9.33
N ILE A 107 16.84 -3.14 8.62
CA ILE A 107 16.03 -3.21 7.40
C ILE A 107 14.67 -3.84 7.68
N ASP A 108 14.42 -4.31 8.90
CA ASP A 108 13.16 -4.97 9.24
C ASP A 108 11.98 -4.01 9.26
N LEU A 109 10.87 -4.51 8.78
CA LEU A 109 9.56 -4.03 9.18
C LEU A 109 9.16 -4.72 10.49
N LEU A 110 8.19 -4.14 11.18
CA LEU A 110 7.65 -4.72 12.42
C LEU A 110 7.17 -6.16 12.20
N VAL A 111 6.63 -6.47 11.03
CA VAL A 111 6.15 -7.82 10.66
C VAL A 111 7.29 -8.80 10.47
N THR A 112 8.40 -8.41 9.84
CA THR A 112 9.56 -9.30 9.66
C THR A 112 10.27 -9.54 10.98
N TRP A 113 10.32 -8.53 11.84
CA TRP A 113 10.83 -8.66 13.20
C TRP A 113 9.95 -9.58 14.05
N LEU A 114 8.63 -9.41 14.00
CA LEU A 114 7.66 -10.30 14.64
C LEU A 114 7.85 -11.75 14.21
N TYR A 115 8.02 -11.99 12.91
CA TYR A 115 8.26 -13.34 12.39
C TYR A 115 9.53 -13.97 12.98
N ARG A 116 10.63 -13.21 13.07
CA ARG A 116 11.87 -13.71 13.67
C ARG A 116 11.72 -14.01 15.17
N LEU A 117 11.04 -13.13 15.91
CA LEU A 117 10.77 -13.35 17.33
C LEU A 117 9.95 -14.64 17.56
N THR A 118 9.02 -14.95 16.66
CA THR A 118 8.21 -16.18 16.75
C THR A 118 8.93 -17.42 16.27
N SER A 119 9.56 -17.37 15.09
CA SER A 119 10.08 -18.55 14.42
C SER A 119 11.51 -18.92 14.81
N GLU A 120 12.33 -17.90 15.12
CA GLU A 120 13.75 -18.14 15.46
C GLU A 120 13.99 -18.10 16.97
N GLN A 121 13.27 -17.23 17.70
CA GLN A 121 13.50 -16.98 19.12
C GLN A 121 12.46 -17.60 20.05
N TYR A 122 11.34 -18.09 19.50
CA TYR A 122 10.21 -18.63 20.27
C TYR A 122 9.69 -17.69 21.35
N ASN A 123 9.92 -16.38 21.19
CA ASN A 123 9.48 -15.34 22.14
C ASN A 123 8.08 -14.83 21.79
N TYR A 124 7.09 -15.69 22.03
CA TYR A 124 5.69 -15.40 21.71
C TYR A 124 5.11 -14.21 22.47
N LYS A 125 5.61 -13.93 23.68
CA LYS A 125 5.12 -12.80 24.50
C LYS A 125 5.41 -11.48 23.82
N MET A 126 6.65 -11.26 23.36
CA MET A 126 7.05 -10.03 22.71
C MET A 126 6.40 -9.93 21.32
N ALA A 127 6.34 -11.02 20.57
CA ALA A 127 5.69 -11.09 19.28
C ALA A 127 4.20 -10.72 19.36
N SER A 128 3.48 -11.20 20.37
CA SER A 128 2.06 -10.86 20.55
C SER A 128 1.84 -9.36 20.81
N VAL A 129 2.69 -8.73 21.62
CA VAL A 129 2.62 -7.28 21.86
C VAL A 129 2.84 -6.49 20.58
N ILE A 130 3.86 -6.85 19.80
CA ILE A 130 4.14 -6.18 18.52
C ILE A 130 2.98 -6.38 17.55
N GLY A 131 2.42 -7.59 17.45
CA GLY A 131 1.28 -7.90 16.60
C GLY A 131 0.05 -7.05 16.93
N ILE A 132 -0.27 -6.90 18.21
CA ILE A 132 -1.38 -6.03 18.67
C ILE A 132 -1.11 -4.56 18.31
N CYS A 133 0.11 -4.08 18.54
CA CYS A 133 0.47 -2.70 18.19
C CYS A 133 0.34 -2.44 16.68
N VAL A 134 0.84 -3.35 15.86
CA VAL A 134 0.71 -3.25 14.40
C VAL A 134 -0.76 -3.26 13.98
N PHE A 135 -1.56 -4.16 14.54
CA PHE A 135 -3.00 -4.23 14.27
C PHE A 135 -3.71 -2.92 14.62
N VAL A 136 -3.48 -2.36 15.81
CA VAL A 136 -4.11 -1.10 16.23
C VAL A 136 -3.73 0.05 15.30
N VAL A 137 -2.44 0.18 14.96
CA VAL A 137 -1.98 1.23 14.05
C VAL A 137 -2.63 1.08 12.67
N CYS A 138 -2.62 -0.12 12.09
CA CYS A 138 -3.25 -0.39 10.79
C CYS A 138 -4.77 -0.14 10.84
N ALA A 139 -5.45 -0.54 11.90
CA ALA A 139 -6.89 -0.32 12.06
C ALA A 139 -7.23 1.17 12.10
N VAL A 140 -6.49 1.96 12.89
CA VAL A 140 -6.70 3.42 12.99
C VAL A 140 -6.47 4.09 11.63
N ILE A 141 -5.37 3.76 10.93
CA ILE A 141 -5.06 4.32 9.61
C ILE A 141 -6.16 3.96 8.60
N THR A 142 -6.57 2.69 8.59
CA THR A 142 -7.60 2.20 7.65
C THR A 142 -8.94 2.88 7.92
N LEU A 143 -9.38 2.97 9.17
CA LEU A 143 -10.63 3.64 9.54
C LEU A 143 -10.60 5.13 9.17
N PHE A 144 -9.47 5.80 9.42
CA PHE A 144 -9.33 7.21 9.05
C PHE A 144 -9.37 7.40 7.52
N ALA A 145 -8.64 6.58 6.77
CA ALA A 145 -8.63 6.63 5.31
C ALA A 145 -9.99 6.31 4.70
N PHE A 146 -10.71 5.31 5.23
CA PHE A 146 -12.08 5.01 4.80
C PHE A 146 -13.04 6.16 5.09
N ASN A 147 -12.98 6.74 6.29
CA ASN A 147 -13.82 7.88 6.62
C ASN A 147 -13.54 9.10 5.73
N PHE A 148 -12.27 9.32 5.36
CA PHE A 148 -11.90 10.44 4.51
C PHE A 148 -12.31 10.23 3.05
N LEU A 149 -12.12 9.01 2.52
CA LEU A 149 -12.43 8.68 1.13
C LEU A 149 -13.94 8.51 0.89
N ILE A 150 -14.67 7.88 1.82
CA ILE A 150 -16.08 7.55 1.63
C ILE A 150 -17.00 8.71 2.06
N LYS A 151 -16.63 9.50 3.08
CA LYS A 151 -17.40 10.71 3.45
C LYS A 151 -17.29 11.85 2.43
N GLY A 152 -16.28 11.85 1.57
CA GLY A 152 -16.17 12.81 0.47
C GLY A 152 -17.17 12.57 -0.65
N ASP A 153 -17.78 11.41 -0.66
CA ASP A 153 -18.70 10.97 -1.71
C ASP A 153 -20.13 10.95 -1.15
N LYS A 154 -20.75 12.11 -1.19
CA LYS A 154 -22.20 12.17 -1.04
C LYS A 154 -22.79 11.45 -2.26
N GLU A 155 -23.70 10.54 -2.02
CA GLU A 155 -24.51 9.80 -3.03
C GLU A 155 -25.18 10.71 -4.09
N ASP A 156 -25.10 12.02 -3.92
CA ASP A 156 -25.74 13.03 -4.78
C ASP A 156 -24.94 13.38 -6.05
N THR A 157 -23.72 12.82 -6.25
CA THR A 157 -22.87 13.20 -7.39
C THR A 157 -23.17 12.39 -8.66
N PHE A 158 -23.93 11.30 -8.53
CA PHE A 158 -24.29 10.43 -9.66
C PHE A 158 -25.82 10.24 -9.84
N ARG A 159 -26.64 11.15 -9.32
CA ARG A 159 -28.05 11.25 -9.65
C ARG A 159 -28.31 12.28 -10.71
#